data_1a2c75d46bd83aae19681813f5f14f70
#
_entry.id   1a2c75d46bd83aae19681813f5f14f70
#
_cell.length_a   1.000
_cell.length_b   1.000
_cell.length_c   1.000
_cell.angle_alpha   90.00
_cell.angle_beta   90.00
_cell.angle_gamma   90.00
#
_symmetry.space_group_name_H-M   'P 1'
#
loop_
_entity.id
_entity.type
_entity.pdbx_description
1 polymer ?
#
loop_
_entity_poly.entity_id
_entity_poly.type
_entity_poly.pdbx_seq_one_letter_code
_entity_poly.pdbx_strand_id
1 'polypeptide(L)'
;MTVDLGLTPDQEAIAELFDGFFAKECPPSVAREAEPLGYDPVLWAKLVELGAPGMGSSEAVGGGGASLADLLVVAEAAGRAIAPVPLADHLAALSVVDDADVVAGDAVAAVSVRPAGADGTWWLVPAGAVADVVVGVDGDELVAVRSAPPMAGPRNHADAPLADRSARDGERTVLGPASAFGPVLDRWKLLTAASLVGLADAAMRIGVAYVMEREQFGVPIGSFQAVQHGLADLPVLVDGGRLLAHKAAWALDAGTTSLDWRQLDVTDGSALASMAFVFASEAAATATDRSLHYHGGYGFSEEYDIQLFYRRARGWSLVLGDLSDECLAIADRLFGPVGA
;
A
#
# COMPACT_ATOMS: atom_id res chain seq x y z
N MET A 1 13.60 -20.21 -15.39
CA MET A 1 12.22 -20.73 -15.30
C MET A 1 11.29 -19.59 -15.67
N THR A 2 10.40 -19.75 -16.64
CA THR A 2 9.44 -18.70 -16.99
C THR A 2 8.33 -18.75 -15.94
N VAL A 3 8.13 -17.69 -15.20
CA VAL A 3 7.03 -17.54 -14.22
C VAL A 3 5.88 -16.87 -14.94
N ASP A 4 4.68 -17.43 -14.85
CA ASP A 4 3.46 -16.76 -15.26
C ASP A 4 3.04 -15.81 -14.14
N LEU A 5 2.95 -14.52 -14.44
CA LEU A 5 2.53 -13.46 -13.53
C LEU A 5 1.10 -12.98 -13.82
N GLY A 6 0.38 -13.64 -14.72
CA GLY A 6 -1.04 -13.41 -14.94
C GLY A 6 -1.87 -13.83 -13.74
N LEU A 7 -3.05 -13.23 -13.58
CA LEU A 7 -3.99 -13.62 -12.54
C LEU A 7 -4.53 -15.02 -12.84
N THR A 8 -4.66 -15.85 -11.81
CA THR A 8 -5.41 -17.10 -11.87
C THR A 8 -6.92 -16.80 -11.93
N PRO A 9 -7.76 -17.76 -12.38
CA PRO A 9 -9.22 -17.58 -12.36
C PRO A 9 -9.77 -17.20 -10.96
N ASP A 10 -9.19 -17.73 -9.88
CA ASP A 10 -9.59 -17.39 -8.52
C ASP A 10 -9.19 -15.94 -8.18
N GLN A 11 -8.02 -15.49 -8.60
CA GLN A 11 -7.59 -14.11 -8.43
C GLN A 11 -8.41 -13.13 -9.27
N GLU A 12 -8.82 -13.52 -10.47
CA GLU A 12 -9.76 -12.73 -11.29
C GLU A 12 -11.10 -12.58 -10.57
N ALA A 13 -11.62 -13.65 -9.95
CA ALA A 13 -12.85 -13.60 -9.17
C ALA A 13 -12.71 -12.71 -7.91
N ILE A 14 -11.56 -12.76 -7.23
CA ILE A 14 -11.25 -11.86 -6.11
C ILE A 14 -11.21 -10.40 -6.60
N ALA A 15 -10.56 -10.13 -7.73
CA ALA A 15 -10.51 -8.79 -8.32
C ALA A 15 -11.91 -8.26 -8.63
N GLU A 16 -12.75 -9.06 -9.30
CA GLU A 16 -14.13 -8.67 -9.64
C GLU A 16 -14.96 -8.38 -8.39
N LEU A 17 -14.84 -9.22 -7.35
CA LEU A 17 -15.53 -9.04 -6.08
C LEU A 17 -15.15 -7.72 -5.40
N PHE A 18 -13.86 -7.47 -5.22
CA PHE A 18 -13.40 -6.29 -4.49
C PHE A 18 -13.52 -5.00 -5.31
N ASP A 19 -13.31 -5.04 -6.62
CA ASP A 19 -13.59 -3.89 -7.49
C ASP A 19 -15.07 -3.51 -7.45
N GLY A 20 -15.97 -4.49 -7.52
CA GLY A 20 -17.41 -4.27 -7.38
C GLY A 20 -17.81 -3.73 -6.01
N PHE A 21 -17.20 -4.28 -4.95
CA PHE A 21 -17.41 -3.82 -3.58
C PHE A 21 -16.99 -2.37 -3.41
N PHE A 22 -15.75 -2.02 -3.75
CA PHE A 22 -15.26 -0.66 -3.55
C PHE A 22 -15.93 0.36 -4.48
N ALA A 23 -16.27 -0.02 -5.71
CA ALA A 23 -17.03 0.85 -6.62
C ALA A 23 -18.38 1.26 -6.03
N LYS A 24 -19.04 0.35 -5.30
CA LYS A 24 -20.33 0.59 -4.67
C LYS A 24 -20.20 1.29 -3.31
N GLU A 25 -19.30 0.81 -2.45
CA GLU A 25 -19.26 1.19 -1.03
C GLU A 25 -18.25 2.30 -0.73
N CYS A 26 -17.33 2.61 -1.65
CA CYS A 26 -16.27 3.60 -1.46
C CYS A 26 -16.11 4.56 -2.67
N PRO A 27 -17.16 5.31 -3.06
CA PRO A 27 -16.96 6.43 -3.99
C PRO A 27 -16.00 7.47 -3.36
N PRO A 28 -15.37 8.36 -4.16
CA PRO A 28 -14.40 9.35 -3.64
C PRO A 28 -14.93 10.25 -2.51
N SER A 29 -16.25 10.43 -2.41
CA SER A 29 -16.87 11.15 -1.29
C SER A 29 -16.59 10.52 0.07
N VAL A 30 -16.51 9.18 0.16
CA VAL A 30 -16.19 8.47 1.40
C VAL A 30 -14.77 8.79 1.87
N ALA A 31 -13.81 8.81 0.94
CA ALA A 31 -12.44 9.22 1.26
C ALA A 31 -12.36 10.68 1.72
N ARG A 32 -13.18 11.56 1.11
CA ARG A 32 -13.25 12.98 1.49
C ARG A 32 -13.91 13.17 2.86
N GLU A 33 -14.98 12.45 3.15
CA GLU A 33 -15.69 12.53 4.43
C GLU A 33 -14.85 11.96 5.60
N ALA A 34 -13.95 11.03 5.33
CA ALA A 34 -13.03 10.48 6.32
C ALA A 34 -11.89 11.44 6.72
N GLU A 35 -11.67 12.53 5.98
CA GLU A 35 -10.65 13.52 6.31
C GLU A 35 -11.04 14.35 7.58
N PRO A 36 -10.09 14.74 8.43
CA PRO A 36 -8.65 14.59 8.25
C PRO A 36 -8.06 13.30 8.84
N LEU A 37 -8.84 12.41 9.47
CA LEU A 37 -8.31 11.22 10.13
C LEU A 37 -7.87 10.15 9.11
N GLY A 38 -8.59 10.04 7.97
CA GLY A 38 -8.31 9.04 6.94
C GLY A 38 -8.80 7.63 7.30
N TYR A 39 -9.85 7.54 8.11
CA TYR A 39 -10.45 6.27 8.54
C TYR A 39 -11.96 6.34 8.54
N ASP A 40 -12.59 5.38 7.86
CA ASP A 40 -14.04 5.17 7.89
C ASP A 40 -14.38 3.83 8.56
N PRO A 41 -14.89 3.85 9.82
CA PRO A 41 -15.24 2.65 10.55
C PRO A 41 -16.43 1.91 9.93
N VAL A 42 -17.29 2.58 9.16
CA VAL A 42 -18.43 1.93 8.49
C VAL A 42 -17.94 1.09 7.32
N LEU A 43 -17.02 1.62 6.52
CA LEU A 43 -16.39 0.88 5.44
C LEU A 43 -15.57 -0.30 5.99
N TRP A 44 -14.85 -0.10 7.11
CA TRP A 44 -14.13 -1.18 7.78
C TRP A 44 -15.06 -2.30 8.21
N ALA A 45 -16.18 -1.99 8.87
CA ALA A 45 -17.15 -2.99 9.28
C ALA A 45 -17.71 -3.82 8.10
N LYS A 46 -17.96 -3.19 6.95
CA LYS A 46 -18.36 -3.91 5.73
C LYS A 46 -17.27 -4.83 5.18
N LEU A 47 -15.99 -4.46 5.31
CA LEU A 47 -14.87 -5.34 4.96
C LEU A 47 -14.76 -6.53 5.93
N VAL A 48 -15.06 -6.32 7.20
CA VAL A 48 -15.15 -7.39 8.21
C VAL A 48 -16.25 -8.38 7.83
N GLU A 49 -17.44 -7.89 7.47
CA GLU A 49 -18.54 -8.75 6.99
C GLU A 49 -18.16 -9.57 5.75
N LEU A 50 -17.26 -9.03 4.91
CA LEU A 50 -16.73 -9.70 3.72
C LEU A 50 -15.58 -10.68 4.04
N GLY A 51 -15.07 -10.66 5.27
CA GLY A 51 -13.92 -11.46 5.71
C GLY A 51 -12.55 -10.95 5.22
N ALA A 52 -12.50 -9.74 4.68
CA ALA A 52 -11.28 -9.18 4.10
C ALA A 52 -10.11 -9.05 5.09
N PRO A 53 -10.29 -8.62 6.36
CA PRO A 53 -9.19 -8.50 7.31
C PRO A 53 -8.44 -9.81 7.55
N GLY A 54 -9.16 -10.93 7.72
CA GLY A 54 -8.57 -12.23 8.03
C GLY A 54 -8.10 -13.04 6.81
N MET A 55 -8.24 -12.54 5.59
CA MET A 55 -7.97 -13.33 4.36
C MET A 55 -6.59 -14.01 4.35
N GLY A 56 -5.54 -13.31 4.79
CA GLY A 56 -4.16 -13.80 4.75
C GLY A 56 -3.75 -14.69 5.92
N SER A 57 -4.57 -14.78 6.95
CA SER A 57 -4.31 -15.64 8.11
C SER A 57 -4.67 -17.09 7.82
N SER A 58 -4.03 -18.03 8.52
CA SER A 58 -4.31 -19.45 8.34
C SER A 58 -5.74 -19.80 8.75
N GLU A 59 -6.32 -20.83 8.12
CA GLU A 59 -7.63 -21.37 8.49
C GLU A 59 -7.69 -21.88 9.95
N ALA A 60 -6.54 -22.28 10.49
CA ALA A 60 -6.43 -22.77 11.87
C ALA A 60 -6.75 -21.70 12.91
N VAL A 61 -6.55 -20.41 12.59
CA VAL A 61 -6.89 -19.27 13.44
C VAL A 61 -8.12 -18.51 12.97
N GLY A 62 -8.89 -19.10 12.05
CA GLY A 62 -10.13 -18.51 11.53
C GLY A 62 -9.93 -17.62 10.30
N GLY A 63 -8.77 -17.63 9.69
CA GLY A 63 -8.48 -16.86 8.47
C GLY A 63 -8.85 -17.58 7.17
N GLY A 64 -8.63 -16.93 6.04
CA GLY A 64 -8.98 -17.43 4.71
C GLY A 64 -7.87 -18.22 4.00
N GLY A 65 -6.64 -18.25 4.52
CA GLY A 65 -5.50 -18.96 3.91
C GLY A 65 -5.06 -18.38 2.56
N ALA A 66 -5.44 -17.14 2.23
CA ALA A 66 -5.09 -16.50 0.97
C ALA A 66 -3.58 -16.28 0.84
N SER A 67 -3.06 -16.48 -0.37
CA SER A 67 -1.66 -16.21 -0.70
C SER A 67 -1.35 -14.71 -0.70
N LEU A 68 -0.06 -14.35 -0.64
CA LEU A 68 0.34 -12.94 -0.75
C LEU A 68 -0.11 -12.33 -2.09
N ALA A 69 -0.09 -13.10 -3.17
CA ALA A 69 -0.57 -12.65 -4.48
C ALA A 69 -2.07 -12.31 -4.46
N ASP A 70 -2.90 -13.08 -3.75
CA ASP A 70 -4.34 -12.79 -3.59
C ASP A 70 -4.55 -11.50 -2.79
N LEU A 71 -3.76 -11.29 -1.75
CA LEU A 71 -3.81 -10.05 -0.94
C LEU A 71 -3.40 -8.81 -1.75
N LEU A 72 -2.46 -8.93 -2.70
CA LEU A 72 -2.10 -7.83 -3.59
C LEU A 72 -3.29 -7.39 -4.45
N VAL A 73 -4.10 -8.33 -4.94
CA VAL A 73 -5.30 -8.03 -5.73
C VAL A 73 -6.28 -7.18 -4.91
N VAL A 74 -6.50 -7.57 -3.65
CA VAL A 74 -7.38 -6.82 -2.74
C VAL A 74 -6.83 -5.44 -2.40
N ALA A 75 -5.52 -5.35 -2.12
CA ALA A 75 -4.85 -4.08 -1.83
C ALA A 75 -4.88 -3.13 -3.04
N GLU A 76 -4.73 -3.66 -4.27
CA GLU A 76 -4.85 -2.88 -5.49
C GLU A 76 -6.27 -2.31 -5.66
N ALA A 77 -7.31 -3.11 -5.42
CA ALA A 77 -8.70 -2.65 -5.48
C ALA A 77 -8.99 -1.56 -4.43
N ALA A 78 -8.50 -1.73 -3.19
CA ALA A 78 -8.61 -0.71 -2.13
C ALA A 78 -7.88 0.59 -2.52
N GLY A 79 -6.69 0.49 -3.08
CA GLY A 79 -5.91 1.63 -3.58
C GLY A 79 -6.59 2.36 -4.73
N ARG A 80 -7.22 1.63 -5.66
CA ARG A 80 -8.00 2.20 -6.78
C ARG A 80 -9.15 3.06 -6.28
N ALA A 81 -9.76 2.68 -5.17
CA ALA A 81 -10.82 3.43 -4.51
C ALA A 81 -10.30 4.47 -3.49
N ILE A 82 -8.98 4.58 -3.30
CA ILE A 82 -8.36 5.37 -2.20
C ILE A 82 -9.09 5.15 -0.86
N ALA A 83 -9.43 3.88 -0.58
CA ALA A 83 -10.27 3.49 0.53
C ALA A 83 -9.66 3.94 1.87
N PRO A 84 -10.41 4.70 2.71
CA PRO A 84 -9.92 5.22 3.97
C PRO A 84 -9.99 4.14 5.07
N VAL A 85 -9.27 3.05 4.86
CA VAL A 85 -9.18 1.91 5.78
C VAL A 85 -7.75 1.39 5.84
N PRO A 86 -7.26 0.91 6.98
CA PRO A 86 -5.88 0.48 7.17
C PRO A 86 -5.65 -0.97 6.70
N LEU A 87 -6.22 -1.35 5.54
CA LEU A 87 -6.23 -2.75 5.11
C LEU A 87 -4.83 -3.29 4.83
N ALA A 88 -3.98 -2.54 4.14
CA ALA A 88 -2.61 -2.96 3.84
C ALA A 88 -1.77 -3.14 5.12
N ASP A 89 -1.88 -2.20 6.07
CA ASP A 89 -1.18 -2.24 7.35
C ASP A 89 -1.63 -3.45 8.18
N HIS A 90 -2.94 -3.68 8.23
CA HIS A 90 -3.56 -4.78 8.95
C HIS A 90 -3.13 -6.14 8.39
N LEU A 91 -3.23 -6.33 7.09
CA LEU A 91 -2.82 -7.57 6.42
C LEU A 91 -1.31 -7.84 6.56
N ALA A 92 -0.49 -6.80 6.62
CA ALA A 92 0.94 -6.96 6.88
C ALA A 92 1.22 -7.43 8.32
N ALA A 93 0.55 -6.84 9.31
CA ALA A 93 0.69 -7.20 10.73
C ALA A 93 0.26 -8.64 11.00
N LEU A 94 -0.80 -9.12 10.35
CA LEU A 94 -1.30 -10.49 10.47
C LEU A 94 -0.31 -11.58 9.99
N SER A 95 0.79 -11.20 9.35
CA SER A 95 1.86 -12.17 9.05
C SER A 95 2.58 -12.72 10.28
N VAL A 96 2.44 -12.07 11.44
CA VAL A 96 3.09 -12.43 12.71
C VAL A 96 2.18 -12.32 13.93
N VAL A 97 0.94 -11.89 13.76
CA VAL A 97 -0.07 -11.76 14.85
C VAL A 97 -1.17 -12.79 14.62
N ASP A 98 -1.31 -13.73 15.58
CA ASP A 98 -2.34 -14.77 15.60
C ASP A 98 -3.40 -14.47 16.69
N ASP A 99 -3.84 -13.22 16.77
CA ASP A 99 -4.87 -12.76 17.71
C ASP A 99 -6.25 -12.89 17.04
N ALA A 100 -7.17 -13.58 17.69
CA ALA A 100 -8.48 -13.89 17.12
C ALA A 100 -9.30 -12.63 16.77
N ASP A 101 -9.25 -11.60 17.63
CA ASP A 101 -9.97 -10.34 17.40
C ASP A 101 -9.37 -9.59 16.21
N VAL A 102 -8.04 -9.68 16.05
CA VAL A 102 -7.34 -9.07 14.91
C VAL A 102 -7.65 -9.82 13.62
N VAL A 103 -7.62 -11.15 13.64
CA VAL A 103 -7.99 -11.99 12.48
C VAL A 103 -9.43 -11.76 12.07
N ALA A 104 -10.35 -11.64 13.03
CA ALA A 104 -11.74 -11.31 12.75
C ALA A 104 -11.96 -9.88 12.23
N GLY A 105 -11.00 -8.98 12.45
CA GLY A 105 -11.10 -7.56 12.12
C GLY A 105 -11.84 -6.72 13.16
N ASP A 106 -12.19 -7.31 14.32
CA ASP A 106 -12.78 -6.61 15.46
C ASP A 106 -11.77 -5.65 16.12
N ALA A 107 -10.48 -5.98 16.01
CA ALA A 107 -9.36 -5.13 16.36
C ALA A 107 -8.49 -4.84 15.12
N VAL A 108 -8.10 -3.58 14.96
CA VAL A 108 -7.22 -3.16 13.86
C VAL A 108 -5.75 -3.36 14.27
N ALA A 109 -4.97 -3.97 13.40
CA ALA A 109 -3.51 -4.03 13.57
C ALA A 109 -2.77 -3.13 12.58
N ALA A 110 -1.57 -2.70 12.97
CA ALA A 110 -0.68 -1.89 12.17
C ALA A 110 0.79 -2.29 12.36
N VAL A 111 1.64 -1.87 11.42
CA VAL A 111 3.09 -2.11 11.46
C VAL A 111 3.82 -0.80 11.66
N SER A 112 4.67 -0.71 12.70
CA SER A 112 5.65 0.36 12.79
C SER A 112 6.78 0.07 11.80
N VAL A 113 6.87 0.84 10.73
CA VAL A 113 7.87 0.64 9.66
C VAL A 113 9.30 1.02 10.07
N ARG A 114 9.46 1.58 11.27
CA ARG A 114 10.76 1.93 11.87
C ARG A 114 10.87 1.37 13.27
N PRO A 115 12.11 1.03 13.71
CA PRO A 115 12.35 0.66 15.11
C PRO A 115 11.96 1.78 16.08
N ALA A 116 11.62 1.40 17.31
CA ALA A 116 11.37 2.35 18.38
C ALA A 116 12.64 3.14 18.71
N GLY A 117 12.46 4.41 19.05
CA GLY A 117 13.52 5.24 19.62
C GLY A 117 13.97 4.74 20.99
N ALA A 118 15.05 5.31 21.53
CA ALA A 118 15.57 4.95 22.85
C ALA A 118 14.55 5.12 23.99
N ASP A 119 13.58 6.03 23.81
CA ASP A 119 12.45 6.26 24.70
C ASP A 119 11.31 5.23 24.55
N GLY A 120 11.41 4.32 23.59
CA GLY A 120 10.39 3.33 23.29
C GLY A 120 9.25 3.87 22.42
N THR A 121 9.44 5.00 21.76
CA THR A 121 8.42 5.56 20.87
C THR A 121 8.61 5.08 19.43
N TRP A 122 7.57 4.52 18.85
CA TRP A 122 7.41 4.35 17.41
C TRP A 122 6.80 5.63 16.83
N TRP A 123 7.58 6.32 16.01
CA TRP A 123 7.17 7.61 15.43
C TRP A 123 6.37 7.43 14.15
N LEU A 124 5.26 8.14 14.04
CA LEU A 124 4.42 8.21 12.83
C LEU A 124 4.06 6.83 12.26
N VAL A 125 3.59 5.95 13.13
CA VAL A 125 3.14 4.61 12.72
C VAL A 125 2.01 4.72 11.70
N PRO A 126 2.12 4.09 10.51
CA PRO A 126 0.99 4.00 9.58
C PRO A 126 -0.18 3.31 10.27
N ALA A 127 -1.39 3.81 10.04
CA ALA A 127 -2.60 3.41 10.76
C ALA A 127 -2.53 3.54 12.30
N GLY A 128 -1.45 4.08 12.87
CA GLY A 128 -1.23 4.17 14.31
C GLY A 128 -2.31 4.93 15.07
N ALA A 129 -3.02 5.86 14.42
CA ALA A 129 -4.11 6.60 15.02
C ALA A 129 -5.36 5.75 15.30
N VAL A 130 -5.53 4.63 14.60
CA VAL A 130 -6.75 3.78 14.64
C VAL A 130 -6.46 2.32 15.00
N ALA A 131 -5.18 1.93 15.10
CA ALA A 131 -4.78 0.57 15.39
C ALA A 131 -4.88 0.25 16.89
N ASP A 132 -5.52 -0.87 17.22
CA ASP A 132 -5.55 -1.44 18.57
C ASP A 132 -4.28 -2.20 18.88
N VAL A 133 -3.63 -2.79 17.86
CA VAL A 133 -2.38 -3.55 17.98
C VAL A 133 -1.35 -2.96 17.04
N VAL A 134 -0.15 -2.66 17.55
CA VAL A 134 0.99 -2.24 16.71
C VAL A 134 2.11 -3.25 16.83
N VAL A 135 2.58 -3.71 15.66
CA VAL A 135 3.76 -4.59 15.53
C VAL A 135 4.97 -3.74 15.17
N GLY A 136 6.10 -3.97 15.83
CA GLY A 136 7.34 -3.25 15.52
C GLY A 136 8.53 -3.73 16.32
N VAL A 137 9.69 -3.15 16.05
CA VAL A 137 10.94 -3.45 16.73
C VAL A 137 11.14 -2.51 17.92
N ASP A 138 11.44 -3.08 19.11
CA ASP A 138 11.93 -2.35 20.30
C ASP A 138 13.20 -3.02 20.79
N GLY A 139 14.34 -2.35 20.61
CA GLY A 139 15.66 -2.91 20.89
C GLY A 139 15.95 -4.15 20.02
N ASP A 140 16.19 -5.28 20.65
CA ASP A 140 16.53 -6.54 19.99
C ASP A 140 15.30 -7.45 19.76
N GLU A 141 14.09 -6.98 20.03
CA GLU A 141 12.87 -7.77 19.97
C GLU A 141 11.90 -7.23 18.92
N LEU A 142 11.22 -8.14 18.24
CA LEU A 142 9.98 -7.90 17.50
C LEU A 142 8.83 -8.09 18.48
N VAL A 143 7.97 -7.10 18.60
CA VAL A 143 6.88 -7.10 19.59
C VAL A 143 5.56 -6.66 18.96
N ALA A 144 4.47 -7.15 19.53
CA ALA A 144 3.14 -6.59 19.36
C ALA A 144 2.71 -5.89 20.65
N VAL A 145 2.16 -4.70 20.54
CA VAL A 145 1.63 -3.95 21.69
C VAL A 145 0.17 -3.60 21.44
N ARG A 146 -0.70 -4.14 22.29
CA ARG A 146 -2.12 -3.80 22.30
C ARG A 146 -2.34 -2.63 23.24
N SER A 147 -2.92 -1.55 22.72
CA SER A 147 -3.28 -0.35 23.48
C SER A 147 -4.37 0.43 22.75
N ALA A 148 -5.18 1.16 23.49
CA ALA A 148 -6.27 1.95 22.89
C ALA A 148 -5.74 2.91 21.79
N PRO A 149 -6.36 2.95 20.61
CA PRO A 149 -5.96 3.88 19.56
C PRO A 149 -6.28 5.32 19.98
N PRO A 150 -5.41 6.30 19.68
CA PRO A 150 -5.65 7.68 20.06
C PRO A 150 -6.80 8.35 19.30
N MET A 151 -7.25 7.77 18.19
CA MET A 151 -8.30 8.30 17.29
C MET A 151 -8.00 9.73 16.82
N ALA A 152 -6.72 10.10 16.81
CA ALA A 152 -6.21 11.40 16.38
C ALA A 152 -4.74 11.26 15.97
N GLY A 153 -4.29 12.13 15.08
CA GLY A 153 -2.90 12.16 14.63
C GLY A 153 -2.52 13.53 14.04
N PRO A 154 -1.26 13.71 13.66
CA PRO A 154 -0.81 14.92 13.02
C PRO A 154 -1.48 15.07 11.65
N ARG A 155 -1.90 16.29 11.30
CA ARG A 155 -2.32 16.59 9.94
C ARG A 155 -1.19 16.31 8.97
N ASN A 156 -1.49 15.57 7.93
CA ASN A 156 -0.51 15.21 6.92
C ASN A 156 -1.11 15.31 5.52
N HIS A 157 -0.25 15.30 4.52
CA HIS A 157 -0.66 15.58 3.14
C HIS A 157 -1.61 14.52 2.56
N ALA A 158 -1.51 13.28 3.01
CA ALA A 158 -2.34 12.18 2.55
C ALA A 158 -3.63 11.98 3.36
N ASP A 159 -3.82 12.75 4.44
CA ASP A 159 -4.82 12.47 5.47
C ASP A 159 -4.81 10.99 5.89
N ALA A 160 -3.59 10.45 6.08
CA ALA A 160 -3.40 9.09 6.56
C ALA A 160 -3.47 9.06 8.10
N PRO A 161 -4.01 7.99 8.71
CA PRO A 161 -4.20 7.89 10.16
C PRO A 161 -2.89 7.58 10.89
N LEU A 162 -1.91 8.48 10.77
CA LEU A 162 -0.60 8.38 11.43
C LEU A 162 -0.69 8.76 12.89
N ALA A 163 0.03 8.04 13.75
CA ALA A 163 0.25 8.46 15.14
C ALA A 163 1.56 7.91 15.70
N ASP A 164 2.11 8.60 16.68
CA ASP A 164 3.17 8.05 17.52
C ASP A 164 2.56 7.03 18.49
N ARG A 165 3.24 5.90 18.67
CA ARG A 165 2.78 4.83 19.53
C ARG A 165 3.93 4.37 20.45
N SER A 166 3.57 3.89 21.64
CA SER A 166 4.56 3.34 22.56
C SER A 166 4.79 1.85 22.32
N ALA A 167 6.04 1.45 22.25
CA ALA A 167 6.44 0.04 22.21
C ALA A 167 6.39 -0.64 23.60
N ARG A 168 6.11 0.13 24.66
CA ARG A 168 6.25 -0.30 26.07
C ARG A 168 4.98 -0.13 26.90
N ASP A 169 4.07 0.78 26.47
CA ASP A 169 2.82 1.08 27.19
C ASP A 169 1.66 0.30 26.57
N GLY A 170 1.16 -0.70 27.30
CA GLY A 170 0.07 -1.57 26.88
C GLY A 170 0.36 -3.04 27.15
N GLU A 171 -0.49 -3.90 26.62
CA GLU A 171 -0.27 -5.35 26.65
C GLU A 171 0.76 -5.72 25.58
N ARG A 172 1.95 -6.05 26.03
CA ARG A 172 3.13 -6.31 25.19
C ARG A 172 3.37 -7.81 25.06
N THR A 173 3.45 -8.29 23.83
CA THR A 173 3.79 -9.68 23.47
C THR A 173 5.06 -9.70 22.64
N VAL A 174 6.05 -10.51 23.03
CA VAL A 174 7.26 -10.73 22.24
C VAL A 174 6.96 -11.77 21.17
N LEU A 175 7.14 -11.40 19.90
CA LEU A 175 6.90 -12.24 18.73
C LEU A 175 8.17 -12.95 18.26
N GLY A 176 9.35 -12.40 18.58
CA GLY A 176 10.64 -12.97 18.18
C GLY A 176 11.80 -11.97 18.29
N PRO A 177 12.96 -12.31 17.76
CA PRO A 177 14.08 -11.37 17.65
C PRO A 177 13.80 -10.27 16.61
N ALA A 178 14.43 -9.11 16.76
CA ALA A 178 14.28 -7.99 15.81
C ALA A 178 14.56 -8.38 14.36
N SER A 179 15.43 -9.37 14.12
CA SER A 179 15.72 -9.90 12.77
C SER A 179 14.52 -10.55 12.07
N ALA A 180 13.47 -10.94 12.81
CA ALA A 180 12.24 -11.47 12.25
C ALA A 180 11.34 -10.39 11.62
N PHE A 181 11.68 -9.10 11.76
CA PHE A 181 10.89 -8.00 11.24
C PHE A 181 10.99 -7.83 9.71
N GLY A 182 12.12 -8.21 9.10
CA GLY A 182 12.34 -8.04 7.65
C GLY A 182 11.17 -8.55 6.78
N PRO A 183 10.72 -9.80 6.95
CA PRO A 183 9.58 -10.33 6.20
C PRO A 183 8.26 -9.58 6.40
N VAL A 184 8.02 -9.03 7.59
CA VAL A 184 6.83 -8.20 7.88
C VAL A 184 6.88 -6.89 7.09
N LEU A 185 8.05 -6.24 7.09
CA LEU A 185 8.28 -5.01 6.35
C LEU A 185 8.19 -5.23 4.83
N ASP A 186 8.72 -6.34 4.31
CA ASP A 186 8.62 -6.69 2.90
C ASP A 186 7.16 -6.87 2.47
N ARG A 187 6.35 -7.53 3.31
CA ARG A 187 4.91 -7.69 3.07
C ARG A 187 4.19 -6.35 3.10
N TRP A 188 4.51 -5.48 4.07
CA TRP A 188 3.97 -4.12 4.13
C TRP A 188 4.31 -3.31 2.87
N LYS A 189 5.58 -3.36 2.40
CA LYS A 189 6.01 -2.71 1.16
C LYS A 189 5.20 -3.18 -0.04
N LEU A 190 4.96 -4.48 -0.16
CA LEU A 190 4.23 -5.05 -1.30
C LEU A 190 2.75 -4.67 -1.29
N LEU A 191 2.07 -4.75 -0.15
CA LEU A 191 0.66 -4.36 -0.03
C LEU A 191 0.48 -2.87 -0.30
N THR A 192 1.41 -2.04 0.18
CA THR A 192 1.42 -0.60 -0.12
C THR A 192 1.71 -0.34 -1.60
N ALA A 193 2.65 -1.09 -2.21
CA ALA A 193 2.93 -0.99 -3.65
C ALA A 193 1.70 -1.34 -4.49
N ALA A 194 0.98 -2.41 -4.16
CA ALA A 194 -0.26 -2.77 -4.84
C ALA A 194 -1.34 -1.68 -4.70
N SER A 195 -1.50 -1.11 -3.50
CA SER A 195 -2.40 0.03 -3.30
C SER A 195 -2.02 1.25 -4.14
N LEU A 196 -0.72 1.56 -4.26
CA LEU A 196 -0.22 2.64 -5.10
C LEU A 196 -0.43 2.37 -6.60
N VAL A 197 -0.31 1.12 -7.05
CA VAL A 197 -0.63 0.71 -8.43
C VAL A 197 -2.11 0.93 -8.72
N GLY A 198 -3.00 0.50 -7.83
CA GLY A 198 -4.44 0.73 -7.97
C GLY A 198 -4.79 2.22 -8.01
N LEU A 199 -4.19 3.01 -7.14
CA LEU A 199 -4.34 4.46 -7.12
C LEU A 199 -3.86 5.10 -8.44
N ALA A 200 -2.71 4.65 -8.99
CA ALA A 200 -2.17 5.12 -10.27
C ALA A 200 -3.13 4.82 -11.44
N ASP A 201 -3.68 3.60 -11.48
CA ASP A 201 -4.66 3.18 -12.49
C ASP A 201 -5.91 4.07 -12.45
N ALA A 202 -6.47 4.30 -11.26
CA ALA A 202 -7.64 5.16 -11.10
C ALA A 202 -7.35 6.61 -11.52
N ALA A 203 -6.23 7.18 -11.07
CA ALA A 203 -5.83 8.53 -11.44
C ALA A 203 -5.64 8.70 -12.97
N MET A 204 -5.03 7.70 -13.61
CA MET A 204 -4.90 7.66 -15.07
C MET A 204 -6.27 7.67 -15.76
N ARG A 205 -7.21 6.83 -15.31
CA ARG A 205 -8.57 6.77 -15.87
C ARG A 205 -9.33 8.08 -15.69
N ILE A 206 -9.21 8.72 -14.53
CA ILE A 206 -9.78 10.05 -14.26
C ILE A 206 -9.21 11.09 -15.25
N GLY A 207 -7.89 11.08 -15.44
CA GLY A 207 -7.21 11.98 -16.38
C GLY A 207 -7.67 11.75 -17.82
N VAL A 208 -7.77 10.50 -18.26
CA VAL A 208 -8.25 10.14 -19.60
C VAL A 208 -9.71 10.61 -19.81
N ALA A 209 -10.60 10.32 -18.87
CA ALA A 209 -11.99 10.75 -18.95
C ALA A 209 -12.09 12.29 -19.07
N TYR A 210 -11.36 13.01 -18.24
CA TYR A 210 -11.38 14.47 -18.26
C TYR A 210 -10.93 15.07 -19.59
N VAL A 211 -9.81 14.59 -20.16
CA VAL A 211 -9.28 15.16 -21.41
C VAL A 211 -10.15 14.84 -22.64
N MET A 212 -10.97 13.79 -22.57
CA MET A 212 -11.93 13.45 -23.61
C MET A 212 -13.17 14.37 -23.60
N GLU A 213 -13.54 14.88 -22.42
CA GLU A 213 -14.71 15.76 -22.25
C GLU A 213 -14.36 17.24 -22.32
N ARG A 214 -13.17 17.61 -21.82
CA ARG A 214 -12.73 19.00 -21.73
C ARG A 214 -12.37 19.56 -23.10
N GLU A 215 -13.07 20.60 -23.53
CA GLU A 215 -12.79 21.30 -24.80
C GLU A 215 -11.99 22.59 -24.59
N GLN A 216 -11.01 22.82 -25.45
CA GLN A 216 -10.29 24.08 -25.64
C GLN A 216 -9.97 24.23 -27.14
N PHE A 217 -9.97 25.46 -27.62
CA PHE A 217 -9.74 25.77 -29.05
C PHE A 217 -10.71 25.04 -29.99
N GLY A 218 -11.91 24.72 -29.52
CA GLY A 218 -12.99 24.09 -30.30
C GLY A 218 -12.87 22.58 -30.47
N VAL A 219 -11.98 21.91 -29.73
CA VAL A 219 -11.79 20.45 -29.74
C VAL A 219 -11.52 19.92 -28.31
N PRO A 220 -11.80 18.63 -28.04
CA PRO A 220 -11.37 18.00 -26.80
C PRO A 220 -9.85 18.10 -26.62
N ILE A 221 -9.37 18.43 -25.42
CA ILE A 221 -7.93 18.59 -25.17
C ILE A 221 -7.16 17.27 -25.36
N GLY A 222 -7.80 16.12 -25.22
CA GLY A 222 -7.26 14.81 -25.56
C GLY A 222 -6.91 14.61 -27.04
N SER A 223 -7.31 15.54 -27.95
CA SER A 223 -6.90 15.51 -29.36
C SER A 223 -5.48 16.07 -29.58
N PHE A 224 -4.90 16.76 -28.60
CA PHE A 224 -3.54 17.30 -28.73
C PHE A 224 -2.46 16.24 -28.46
N GLN A 225 -1.49 16.11 -29.35
CA GLN A 225 -0.44 15.10 -29.24
C GLN A 225 0.32 15.14 -27.90
N ALA A 226 0.60 16.32 -27.35
CA ALA A 226 1.29 16.45 -26.08
C ALA A 226 0.49 15.80 -24.92
N VAL A 227 -0.84 15.89 -24.95
CA VAL A 227 -1.73 15.25 -23.97
C VAL A 227 -1.77 13.74 -24.20
N GLN A 228 -1.95 13.31 -25.45
CA GLN A 228 -2.00 11.90 -25.82
C GLN A 228 -0.71 11.16 -25.42
N HIS A 229 0.46 11.70 -25.75
CA HIS A 229 1.74 11.08 -25.41
C HIS A 229 1.94 11.01 -23.92
N GLY A 230 1.61 12.07 -23.17
CA GLY A 230 1.72 12.07 -21.73
C GLY A 230 0.85 11.02 -21.04
N LEU A 231 -0.37 10.76 -21.57
CA LEU A 231 -1.24 9.72 -21.02
C LEU A 231 -0.86 8.31 -21.50
N ALA A 232 -0.34 8.18 -22.73
CA ALA A 232 0.04 6.87 -23.30
C ALA A 232 1.21 6.19 -22.56
N ASP A 233 2.05 6.94 -21.83
CA ASP A 233 3.11 6.39 -21.02
C ASP A 233 2.59 5.74 -19.72
N LEU A 234 1.42 6.17 -19.21
CA LEU A 234 0.94 5.77 -17.88
C LEU A 234 0.56 4.28 -17.78
N PRO A 235 -0.09 3.64 -18.77
CA PRO A 235 -0.38 2.20 -18.71
C PRO A 235 0.89 1.37 -18.51
N VAL A 236 2.00 1.74 -19.12
CA VAL A 236 3.28 1.02 -18.99
C VAL A 236 3.79 1.08 -17.54
N LEU A 237 3.64 2.22 -16.86
CA LEU A 237 4.02 2.36 -15.46
C LEU A 237 3.10 1.56 -14.54
N VAL A 238 1.78 1.60 -14.78
CA VAL A 238 0.80 0.84 -13.99
C VAL A 238 1.06 -0.66 -14.11
N ASP A 239 1.15 -1.16 -15.36
CA ASP A 239 1.37 -2.59 -15.62
C ASP A 239 2.76 -3.05 -15.13
N GLY A 240 3.79 -2.23 -15.31
CA GLY A 240 5.13 -2.49 -14.80
C GLY A 240 5.15 -2.64 -13.28
N GLY A 241 4.46 -1.75 -12.55
CA GLY A 241 4.32 -1.81 -11.09
C GLY A 241 3.56 -3.05 -10.63
N ARG A 242 2.45 -3.38 -11.29
CA ARG A 242 1.64 -4.57 -11.01
C ARG A 242 2.45 -5.85 -11.19
N LEU A 243 3.10 -6.03 -12.34
CA LEU A 243 3.89 -7.21 -12.64
C LEU A 243 5.08 -7.37 -11.69
N LEU A 244 5.72 -6.26 -11.32
CA LEU A 244 6.83 -6.29 -10.36
C LEU A 244 6.36 -6.69 -8.96
N ALA A 245 5.21 -6.19 -8.50
CA ALA A 245 4.62 -6.57 -7.22
C ALA A 245 4.25 -8.07 -7.20
N HIS A 246 3.61 -8.58 -8.27
CA HIS A 246 3.29 -10.00 -8.39
C HIS A 246 4.54 -10.89 -8.44
N LYS A 247 5.60 -10.45 -9.15
CA LYS A 247 6.88 -11.16 -9.16
C LYS A 247 7.49 -11.22 -7.76
N ALA A 248 7.42 -10.14 -7.01
CA ALA A 248 7.94 -10.08 -5.65
C ALA A 248 7.15 -11.00 -4.69
N ALA A 249 5.82 -11.02 -4.79
CA ALA A 249 4.97 -11.92 -4.01
C ALA A 249 5.31 -13.39 -4.31
N TRP A 250 5.40 -13.76 -5.59
CA TRP A 250 5.84 -15.09 -5.99
C TRP A 250 7.20 -15.45 -5.39
N ALA A 251 8.18 -14.54 -5.44
CA ALA A 251 9.53 -14.80 -4.94
C ALA A 251 9.55 -14.98 -3.41
N LEU A 252 8.75 -14.20 -2.65
CA LEU A 252 8.61 -14.36 -1.20
C LEU A 252 7.94 -15.70 -0.85
N ASP A 253 6.86 -16.07 -1.52
CA ASP A 253 6.14 -17.32 -1.28
C ASP A 253 7.01 -18.54 -1.66
N ALA A 254 7.83 -18.44 -2.72
CA ALA A 254 8.76 -19.47 -3.15
C ALA A 254 10.06 -19.53 -2.32
N GLY A 255 10.33 -18.53 -1.47
CA GLY A 255 11.55 -18.44 -0.67
C GLY A 255 12.83 -18.32 -1.52
N THR A 256 12.74 -17.70 -2.69
CA THR A 256 13.87 -17.52 -3.61
C THR A 256 14.75 -16.33 -3.23
N THR A 257 16.07 -16.46 -3.46
CA THR A 257 17.08 -15.49 -3.00
C THR A 257 18.14 -15.15 -4.04
N SER A 258 17.92 -15.43 -5.33
CA SER A 258 18.90 -15.11 -6.38
C SER A 258 18.99 -13.60 -6.62
N LEU A 259 20.21 -13.10 -6.70
CA LEU A 259 20.54 -11.69 -6.96
C LEU A 259 21.42 -11.54 -8.24
N ASP A 260 21.38 -12.51 -9.17
CA ASP A 260 22.17 -12.42 -10.41
C ASP A 260 21.55 -11.45 -11.42
N TRP A 261 21.75 -10.16 -11.17
CA TRP A 261 21.27 -9.08 -12.04
C TRP A 261 21.89 -9.10 -13.44
N ARG A 262 23.11 -9.69 -13.60
CA ARG A 262 23.80 -9.77 -14.91
C ARG A 262 23.12 -10.74 -15.87
N GLN A 263 22.47 -11.76 -15.30
CA GLN A 263 21.65 -12.69 -16.07
C GLN A 263 20.15 -12.35 -16.00
N LEU A 264 19.78 -11.20 -15.43
CA LEU A 264 18.40 -10.79 -15.17
C LEU A 264 17.64 -11.82 -14.30
N ASP A 265 18.38 -12.56 -13.46
CA ASP A 265 17.84 -13.56 -12.54
C ASP A 265 17.76 -13.00 -11.10
N VAL A 266 17.09 -11.87 -10.94
CA VAL A 266 16.78 -11.33 -9.62
C VAL A 266 15.45 -11.93 -9.17
N THR A 267 15.53 -12.83 -8.18
CA THR A 267 14.39 -13.49 -7.55
C THR A 267 14.46 -13.41 -6.01
N ASP A 268 15.38 -12.61 -5.44
CA ASP A 268 15.37 -12.31 -4.01
C ASP A 268 14.10 -11.50 -3.66
N GLY A 269 13.24 -12.12 -2.86
CA GLY A 269 11.92 -11.58 -2.54
C GLY A 269 11.97 -10.20 -1.87
N SER A 270 12.90 -9.99 -0.95
CA SER A 270 13.06 -8.71 -0.24
C SER A 270 13.56 -7.60 -1.16
N ALA A 271 14.52 -7.91 -2.08
CA ALA A 271 14.98 -6.94 -3.07
C ALA A 271 13.84 -6.56 -4.02
N LEU A 272 13.06 -7.54 -4.48
CA LEU A 272 11.91 -7.32 -5.35
C LEU A 272 10.80 -6.54 -4.64
N ALA A 273 10.57 -6.76 -3.34
CA ALA A 273 9.59 -6.00 -2.55
C ALA A 273 9.98 -4.51 -2.47
N SER A 274 11.25 -4.22 -2.20
CA SER A 274 11.76 -2.84 -2.21
C SER A 274 11.68 -2.21 -3.61
N MET A 275 12.04 -2.95 -4.67
CA MET A 275 11.93 -2.47 -6.05
C MET A 275 10.47 -2.17 -6.42
N ALA A 276 9.52 -3.05 -6.05
CA ALA A 276 8.11 -2.87 -6.32
C ALA A 276 7.57 -1.63 -5.60
N PHE A 277 7.96 -1.42 -4.34
CA PHE A 277 7.55 -0.25 -3.56
C PHE A 277 8.05 1.06 -4.18
N VAL A 278 9.35 1.14 -4.54
CA VAL A 278 9.91 2.33 -5.18
C VAL A 278 9.25 2.60 -6.53
N PHE A 279 9.13 1.56 -7.39
CA PHE A 279 8.55 1.71 -8.72
C PHE A 279 7.08 2.14 -8.66
N ALA A 280 6.27 1.51 -7.80
CA ALA A 280 4.86 1.85 -7.63
C ALA A 280 4.68 3.28 -7.08
N SER A 281 5.56 3.72 -6.17
CA SER A 281 5.57 5.09 -5.64
C SER A 281 5.82 6.13 -6.74
N GLU A 282 6.79 5.90 -7.60
CA GLU A 282 7.10 6.78 -8.74
C GLU A 282 5.98 6.74 -9.80
N ALA A 283 5.43 5.55 -10.08
CA ALA A 283 4.31 5.39 -11.01
C ALA A 283 3.06 6.15 -10.54
N ALA A 284 2.71 6.02 -9.25
CA ALA A 284 1.58 6.72 -8.66
C ALA A 284 1.79 8.24 -8.65
N ALA A 285 2.98 8.69 -8.28
CA ALA A 285 3.34 10.10 -8.32
C ALA A 285 3.22 10.67 -9.75
N THR A 286 3.72 9.94 -10.75
CA THR A 286 3.70 10.35 -12.16
C THR A 286 2.27 10.37 -12.71
N ALA A 287 1.48 9.31 -12.45
CA ALA A 287 0.12 9.20 -12.96
C ALA A 287 -0.79 10.30 -12.38
N THR A 288 -0.68 10.54 -11.07
CA THR A 288 -1.47 11.58 -10.42
C THR A 288 -1.06 12.98 -10.81
N ASP A 289 0.25 13.25 -10.95
CA ASP A 289 0.78 14.55 -11.37
C ASP A 289 0.30 14.91 -12.79
N ARG A 290 0.44 13.98 -13.74
CA ARG A 290 -0.02 14.21 -15.12
C ARG A 290 -1.53 14.41 -15.20
N SER A 291 -2.30 13.56 -14.51
CA SER A 291 -3.76 13.66 -14.51
C SER A 291 -4.22 14.98 -13.88
N LEU A 292 -3.66 15.37 -12.75
CA LEU A 292 -3.94 16.65 -12.09
C LEU A 292 -3.53 17.84 -12.98
N HIS A 293 -2.36 17.77 -13.63
CA HIS A 293 -1.89 18.80 -14.56
C HIS A 293 -2.87 19.04 -15.70
N TYR A 294 -3.44 17.98 -16.29
CA TYR A 294 -4.41 18.13 -17.38
C TYR A 294 -5.76 18.70 -16.93
N HIS A 295 -6.11 18.58 -15.66
CA HIS A 295 -7.26 19.31 -15.09
C HIS A 295 -7.01 20.82 -14.97
N GLY A 296 -5.74 21.26 -15.05
CA GLY A 296 -5.36 22.67 -14.87
C GLY A 296 -5.73 23.18 -13.48
N GLY A 297 -6.22 24.42 -13.38
CA GLY A 297 -6.59 25.01 -12.10
C GLY A 297 -7.67 24.24 -11.33
N TYR A 298 -8.53 23.52 -12.03
CA TYR A 298 -9.55 22.67 -11.41
C TYR A 298 -8.97 21.47 -10.67
N GLY A 299 -7.80 20.97 -11.08
CA GLY A 299 -7.17 19.81 -10.43
C GLY A 299 -6.83 20.02 -8.95
N PHE A 300 -6.62 21.27 -8.53
CA PHE A 300 -6.36 21.62 -7.12
C PHE A 300 -7.63 22.04 -6.34
N SER A 301 -8.78 22.09 -7.02
CA SER A 301 -10.04 22.40 -6.36
C SER A 301 -10.52 21.22 -5.52
N GLU A 302 -11.07 21.49 -4.33
CA GLU A 302 -11.69 20.49 -3.46
C GLU A 302 -12.90 19.81 -4.10
N GLU A 303 -13.49 20.44 -5.13
CA GLU A 303 -14.64 19.93 -5.88
C GLU A 303 -14.27 18.75 -6.80
N TYR A 304 -12.99 18.63 -7.19
CA TYR A 304 -12.51 17.57 -8.07
C TYR A 304 -11.78 16.48 -7.29
N ASP A 305 -12.01 15.23 -7.67
CA ASP A 305 -11.48 14.08 -6.94
C ASP A 305 -10.00 13.84 -7.18
N ILE A 306 -9.44 14.29 -8.32
CA ILE A 306 -8.03 14.00 -8.67
C ILE A 306 -7.03 14.48 -7.60
N GLN A 307 -7.32 15.56 -6.87
CA GLN A 307 -6.46 16.04 -5.79
C GLN A 307 -6.38 15.06 -4.61
N LEU A 308 -7.43 14.25 -4.37
CA LEU A 308 -7.43 13.20 -3.36
C LEU A 308 -6.40 12.12 -3.69
N PHE A 309 -6.34 11.72 -4.95
CA PHE A 309 -5.36 10.75 -5.45
C PHE A 309 -3.94 11.31 -5.42
N TYR A 310 -3.75 12.55 -5.87
CA TYR A 310 -2.45 13.21 -5.87
C TYR A 310 -1.83 13.29 -4.47
N ARG A 311 -2.61 13.72 -3.48
CA ARG A 311 -2.15 13.83 -2.09
C ARG A 311 -1.77 12.47 -1.51
N ARG A 312 -2.57 11.44 -1.73
CA ARG A 312 -2.33 10.09 -1.23
C ARG A 312 -1.13 9.43 -1.92
N ALA A 313 -0.98 9.59 -3.23
CA ALA A 313 0.18 9.07 -3.95
C ALA A 313 1.50 9.59 -3.38
N ARG A 314 1.54 10.87 -2.98
CA ARG A 314 2.72 11.48 -2.36
C ARG A 314 2.90 11.07 -0.91
N GLY A 315 1.81 10.99 -0.13
CA GLY A 315 1.90 10.75 1.31
C GLY A 315 2.09 9.29 1.69
N TRP A 316 1.44 8.35 0.99
CA TRP A 316 1.56 6.92 1.34
C TRP A 316 2.98 6.39 1.14
N SER A 317 3.67 6.83 0.10
CA SER A 317 5.05 6.41 -0.15
C SER A 317 6.04 6.97 0.88
N LEU A 318 5.80 8.20 1.37
CA LEU A 318 6.72 8.87 2.31
C LEU A 318 6.66 8.32 3.74
N VAL A 319 5.70 7.47 4.06
CA VAL A 319 5.59 6.85 5.40
C VAL A 319 6.84 6.05 5.75
N LEU A 320 7.42 5.33 4.78
CA LEU A 320 8.66 4.59 4.99
C LEU A 320 9.89 5.52 5.12
N GLY A 321 9.87 6.69 4.49
CA GLY A 321 10.99 7.65 4.44
C GLY A 321 11.27 8.12 3.03
N ASP A 322 12.50 8.56 2.79
CA ASP A 322 12.93 8.96 1.45
C ASP A 322 13.14 7.71 0.58
N LEU A 323 12.54 7.70 -0.60
CA LEU A 323 12.70 6.61 -1.58
C LEU A 323 14.17 6.43 -2.03
N SER A 324 14.99 7.47 -1.91
CA SER A 324 16.42 7.37 -2.19
C SER A 324 17.13 6.40 -1.24
N ASP A 325 16.70 6.31 0.03
CA ASP A 325 17.26 5.37 0.99
C ASP A 325 16.94 3.92 0.59
N GLU A 326 15.72 3.67 0.09
CA GLU A 326 15.35 2.36 -0.45
C GLU A 326 16.15 2.02 -1.72
N CYS A 327 16.38 2.98 -2.61
CA CYS A 327 17.24 2.78 -3.79
C CYS A 327 18.67 2.41 -3.37
N LEU A 328 19.23 3.07 -2.36
CA LEU A 328 20.55 2.74 -1.83
C LEU A 328 20.57 1.33 -1.20
N ALA A 329 19.55 0.98 -0.43
CA ALA A 329 19.44 -0.36 0.17
C ALA A 329 19.34 -1.46 -0.92
N ILE A 330 18.60 -1.22 -2.01
CA ILE A 330 18.56 -2.12 -3.16
C ILE A 330 19.95 -2.24 -3.81
N ALA A 331 20.65 -1.12 -4.01
CA ALA A 331 21.98 -1.09 -4.62
C ALA A 331 22.99 -1.85 -3.75
N ASP A 332 23.02 -1.62 -2.43
CA ASP A 332 23.89 -2.32 -1.50
C ASP A 332 23.63 -3.84 -1.49
N ARG A 333 22.36 -4.24 -1.62
CA ARG A 333 21.98 -5.66 -1.69
C ARG A 333 22.42 -6.33 -2.98
N LEU A 334 22.34 -5.61 -4.13
CA LEU A 334 22.70 -6.15 -5.44
C LEU A 334 24.22 -6.12 -5.70
N PHE A 335 24.91 -5.11 -5.21
CA PHE A 335 26.31 -4.82 -5.59
C PHE A 335 27.27 -4.90 -4.41
N GLY A 336 26.76 -5.04 -3.18
CA GLY A 336 27.52 -4.90 -1.95
C GLY A 336 27.66 -3.42 -1.53
N PRO A 337 27.97 -3.15 -0.25
CA PRO A 337 28.10 -1.79 0.25
C PRO A 337 29.24 -1.03 -0.43
N VAL A 338 29.04 0.27 -0.64
CA VAL A 338 30.05 1.13 -1.28
C VAL A 338 31.31 1.15 -0.41
N GLY A 339 32.42 0.66 -0.96
CA GLY A 339 33.75 0.67 -0.30
C GLY A 339 34.09 -0.60 0.48
N ALA A 340 33.38 -1.71 0.26
CA ALA A 340 33.74 -3.03 0.79
C ALA A 340 34.80 -3.74 -0.08
#